data_c7159739eab83dc74c1d57273fcb33d7
#
_entry.id   c7159739eab83dc74c1d57273fcb33d7
#
_cell.length_a   1.000
_cell.length_b   1.000
_cell.length_c   1.000
_cell.angle_alpha   90.00
_cell.angle_beta   90.00
_cell.angle_gamma   90.00
#
_symmetry.space_group_name_H-M   'P 1'
#
loop_
_entity.id
_entity.type
_entity.pdbx_description
1 polymer ?
#
loop_
_entity_poly.entity_id
_entity_poly.type
_entity_poly.pdbx_seq_one_letter_code
_entity_poly.pdbx_strand_id
1 'polypeptide(L)'
;MTEEIKRQLWEWAAAYHCAGFIQNDPIQFPHRYERRQDIEISGLLTAIMSFGNRKQILKKADELHRLMGVSPHQYVLSCRWKNDFPAADRSSFYRMLSYADFHSYFRRLHAAYSAFDSLEDALCTY
;
A
#
# COMPACT_ATOMS: atom_id res chain seq x y z
N MET A 1 -9.98 -31.90 14.98
CA MET A 1 -9.08 -31.80 13.82
C MET A 1 -8.07 -32.92 13.87
N THR A 2 -7.92 -33.68 12.79
CA THR A 2 -6.98 -34.78 12.73
C THR A 2 -5.53 -34.29 12.65
N GLU A 3 -4.58 -35.13 13.03
CA GLU A 3 -3.15 -34.80 12.96
C GLU A 3 -2.69 -34.54 11.51
N GLU A 4 -3.27 -35.29 10.56
CA GLU A 4 -2.97 -35.10 9.14
C GLU A 4 -3.39 -33.71 8.64
N ILE A 5 -4.57 -33.21 9.02
CA ILE A 5 -5.04 -31.88 8.66
C ILE A 5 -4.15 -30.82 9.29
N LYS A 6 -3.77 -30.97 10.55
CA LYS A 6 -2.84 -30.04 11.21
C LYS A 6 -1.51 -29.98 10.48
N ARG A 7 -0.94 -31.12 10.12
CA ARG A 7 0.32 -31.18 9.38
C ARG A 7 0.21 -30.46 8.04
N GLN A 8 -0.88 -30.68 7.31
CA GLN A 8 -1.10 -30.06 6.01
C GLN A 8 -1.24 -28.53 6.13
N LEU A 9 -1.95 -28.06 7.14
CA LEU A 9 -2.07 -26.61 7.41
C LEU A 9 -0.71 -25.99 7.73
N TRP A 10 0.11 -26.67 8.51
CA TRP A 10 1.47 -26.20 8.82
C TRP A 10 2.35 -26.14 7.58
N GLU A 11 2.27 -27.13 6.70
CA GLU A 11 3.01 -27.16 5.44
C GLU A 11 2.60 -25.98 4.55
N TRP A 12 1.30 -25.72 4.43
CA TRP A 12 0.80 -24.59 3.66
C TRP A 12 1.25 -23.26 4.25
N ALA A 13 1.14 -23.10 5.56
CA ALA A 13 1.59 -21.88 6.24
C ALA A 13 3.07 -21.64 6.00
N ALA A 14 3.91 -22.66 6.13
CA ALA A 14 5.34 -22.56 5.88
C ALA A 14 5.64 -22.15 4.43
N ALA A 15 4.91 -22.74 3.46
CA ALA A 15 5.08 -22.42 2.05
C ALA A 15 4.71 -20.97 1.72
N TYR A 16 3.65 -20.45 2.32
CA TYR A 16 3.16 -19.09 2.04
C TYR A 16 3.82 -18.00 2.89
N HIS A 17 4.53 -18.37 3.95
CA HIS A 17 5.26 -17.41 4.78
C HIS A 17 6.73 -17.28 4.39
N CYS A 18 7.17 -17.93 3.31
CA CYS A 18 8.56 -17.83 2.86
C CYS A 18 8.83 -16.48 2.16
N ALA A 19 10.10 -16.07 2.16
CA ALA A 19 10.52 -14.82 1.54
C ALA A 19 10.22 -14.76 0.04
N GLY A 20 10.27 -15.90 -0.66
CA GLY A 20 9.94 -15.98 -2.08
C GLY A 20 8.49 -15.65 -2.37
N PHE A 21 7.58 -16.04 -1.50
CA PHE A 21 6.16 -15.69 -1.63
C PHE A 21 5.97 -14.17 -1.48
N ILE A 22 6.63 -13.55 -0.49
CA ILE A 22 6.55 -12.10 -0.27
C ILE A 22 7.03 -11.32 -1.48
N GLN A 23 8.12 -11.78 -2.14
CA GLN A 23 8.66 -11.13 -3.33
C GLN A 23 7.69 -11.12 -4.52
N ASN A 24 6.80 -12.10 -4.61
CA ASN A 24 5.85 -12.23 -5.70
C ASN A 24 4.45 -11.73 -5.37
N ASP A 25 4.27 -11.14 -4.19
CA ASP A 25 2.99 -10.66 -3.71
C ASP A 25 3.06 -9.15 -3.47
N PRO A 26 1.94 -8.41 -3.68
CA PRO A 26 1.91 -6.97 -3.37
C PRO A 26 2.31 -6.63 -1.94
N ILE A 27 2.19 -7.53 -0.99
CA ILE A 27 2.62 -7.34 0.40
C ILE A 27 4.11 -7.03 0.52
N GLN A 28 4.90 -7.30 -0.52
CA GLN A 28 6.33 -6.95 -0.54
C GLN A 28 6.56 -5.46 -0.29
N PHE A 29 5.64 -4.60 -0.72
CA PHE A 29 5.83 -3.15 -0.63
C PHE A 29 5.82 -2.64 0.80
N PRO A 30 4.80 -2.93 1.65
CA PRO A 30 4.87 -2.52 3.05
C PRO A 30 6.05 -3.13 3.80
N HIS A 31 6.53 -4.32 3.41
CA HIS A 31 7.69 -4.96 4.02
C HIS A 31 9.01 -4.24 3.76
N ARG A 32 9.04 -3.28 2.85
CA ARG A 32 10.25 -2.47 2.57
C ARG A 32 10.54 -1.45 3.66
N TYR A 33 9.57 -1.17 4.53
CA TYR A 33 9.64 -0.08 5.49
C TYR A 33 9.68 -0.58 6.92
N GLU A 34 10.26 0.23 7.80
CA GLU A 34 10.36 -0.06 9.22
C GLU A 34 9.47 0.85 10.06
N ARG A 35 9.27 2.09 9.61
CA ARG A 35 8.43 3.06 10.32
C ARG A 35 6.96 2.73 10.14
N ARG A 36 6.21 2.81 11.25
CA ARG A 36 4.77 2.51 11.27
C ARG A 36 3.99 3.29 10.23
N GLN A 37 4.22 4.60 10.13
CA GLN A 37 3.52 5.46 9.19
C GLN A 37 3.78 5.08 7.73
N ASP A 38 5.02 4.74 7.42
CA ASP A 38 5.39 4.29 6.07
C ASP A 38 4.73 2.97 5.72
N ILE A 39 4.69 2.04 6.67
CA ILE A 39 4.04 0.73 6.50
C ILE A 39 2.54 0.91 6.28
N GLU A 40 1.90 1.77 7.06
CA GLU A 40 0.47 2.05 6.94
C GLU A 40 0.10 2.60 5.57
N ILE A 41 0.84 3.61 5.10
CA ILE A 41 0.58 4.24 3.80
C ILE A 41 0.82 3.26 2.66
N SER A 42 1.96 2.58 2.68
CA SER A 42 2.30 1.58 1.67
C SER A 42 1.25 0.47 1.63
N GLY A 43 0.88 -0.05 2.79
CA GLY A 43 -0.12 -1.12 2.92
C GLY A 43 -1.49 -0.71 2.40
N LEU A 44 -1.96 0.47 2.77
CA LEU A 44 -3.27 0.97 2.35
C LEU A 44 -3.33 1.16 0.83
N LEU A 45 -2.36 1.86 0.26
CA LEU A 45 -2.35 2.14 -1.18
C LEU A 45 -2.17 0.87 -2.00
N THR A 46 -1.31 -0.05 -1.54
CA THR A 46 -1.12 -1.33 -2.20
C THR A 46 -2.40 -2.17 -2.14
N ALA A 47 -3.11 -2.15 -1.01
CA ALA A 47 -4.39 -2.85 -0.87
C ALA A 47 -5.45 -2.30 -1.83
N ILE A 48 -5.52 -0.97 -1.98
CA ILE A 48 -6.44 -0.33 -2.93
C ILE A 48 -6.15 -0.78 -4.36
N MET A 49 -4.89 -0.98 -4.70
CA MET A 49 -4.46 -1.40 -6.04
C MET A 49 -4.50 -2.91 -6.27
N SER A 50 -4.77 -3.71 -5.24
CA SER A 50 -4.67 -5.18 -5.32
C SER A 50 -5.89 -5.82 -5.97
N PHE A 51 -6.18 -5.41 -7.21
CA PHE A 51 -7.21 -6.04 -8.03
C PHE A 51 -6.69 -6.18 -9.47
N GLY A 52 -7.10 -7.25 -10.12
CA GLY A 52 -6.70 -7.55 -11.49
C GLY A 52 -5.48 -8.46 -11.57
N ASN A 53 -4.69 -8.31 -12.62
CA ASN A 53 -3.53 -9.16 -12.89
C ASN A 53 -2.37 -8.82 -11.94
N ARG A 54 -1.83 -9.85 -11.27
CA ARG A 54 -0.72 -9.68 -10.29
C ARG A 54 0.48 -8.95 -10.89
N LYS A 55 0.85 -9.28 -12.12
CA LYS A 55 1.99 -8.67 -12.81
C LYS A 55 1.81 -7.17 -13.00
N GLN A 56 0.60 -6.75 -13.36
CA GLN A 56 0.26 -5.33 -13.51
C GLN A 56 0.20 -4.61 -12.16
N ILE A 57 -0.32 -5.28 -11.13
CA ILE A 57 -0.35 -4.75 -9.77
C ILE A 57 1.06 -4.46 -9.29
N LEU A 58 1.98 -5.43 -9.43
CA LEU A 58 3.37 -5.27 -9.00
C LEU A 58 4.07 -4.14 -9.75
N LYS A 59 3.84 -4.04 -11.05
CA LYS A 59 4.43 -2.99 -11.89
C LYS A 59 3.99 -1.59 -11.46
N LYS A 60 2.68 -1.40 -11.30
CA LYS A 60 2.12 -0.10 -10.95
C LYS A 60 2.35 0.29 -9.49
N ALA A 61 2.31 -0.68 -8.60
CA ALA A 61 2.65 -0.44 -7.20
C ALA A 61 4.13 -0.06 -7.04
N ASP A 62 5.02 -0.68 -7.80
CA ASP A 62 6.43 -0.29 -7.82
C ASP A 62 6.62 1.14 -8.33
N GLU A 63 5.91 1.51 -9.39
CA GLU A 63 5.92 2.87 -9.94
C GLU A 63 5.45 3.89 -8.88
N LEU A 64 4.35 3.59 -8.19
CA LEU A 64 3.84 4.43 -7.11
C LEU A 64 4.87 4.60 -5.99
N HIS A 65 5.50 3.50 -5.57
CA HIS A 65 6.48 3.55 -4.49
C HIS A 65 7.75 4.29 -4.89
N ARG A 66 8.12 4.26 -6.16
CA ARG A 66 9.23 5.09 -6.68
C ARG A 66 8.90 6.58 -6.58
N LEU A 67 7.66 6.95 -6.87
CA LEU A 67 7.21 8.34 -6.72
C LEU A 67 7.22 8.77 -5.26
N MET A 68 6.80 7.90 -4.34
CA MET A 68 6.81 8.20 -2.91
C MET A 68 8.22 8.27 -2.32
N GLY A 69 9.18 7.60 -2.93
CA GLY A 69 10.57 7.65 -2.51
C GLY A 69 10.84 6.82 -1.26
N VAL A 70 11.84 7.26 -0.48
CA VAL A 70 12.34 6.52 0.69
C VAL A 70 11.30 6.45 1.81
N SER A 71 10.47 7.48 1.97
CA SER A 71 9.47 7.52 3.04
C SER A 71 8.12 8.00 2.49
N PRO A 72 7.14 7.10 2.36
CA PRO A 72 5.77 7.47 2.01
C PRO A 72 5.17 8.53 2.93
N HIS A 73 5.46 8.48 4.23
CA HIS A 73 4.98 9.46 5.20
C HIS A 73 5.50 10.86 4.89
N GLN A 74 6.79 11.00 4.58
CA GLN A 74 7.37 12.28 4.18
C GLN A 74 6.79 12.77 2.86
N TYR A 75 6.55 11.86 1.92
CA TYR A 75 5.90 12.19 0.66
C TYR A 75 4.52 12.80 0.87
N VAL A 76 3.71 12.21 1.75
CA VAL A 76 2.37 12.71 2.10
C VAL A 76 2.48 14.09 2.74
N LEU A 77 3.34 14.27 3.73
CA LEU A 77 3.49 15.52 4.46
C LEU A 77 4.05 16.67 3.59
N SER A 78 4.94 16.34 2.65
CA SER A 78 5.56 17.35 1.77
C SER A 78 4.64 17.87 0.67
N CYS A 79 3.51 17.21 0.45
CA CYS A 79 2.54 17.56 -0.59
C CYS A 79 3.08 17.43 -2.03
N ARG A 80 4.17 16.69 -2.25
CA ARG A 80 4.70 16.43 -3.60
C ARG A 80 3.70 15.71 -4.50
N TRP A 81 2.78 14.96 -3.90
CA TRP A 81 1.71 14.27 -4.61
C TRP A 81 0.78 15.21 -5.39
N LYS A 82 0.71 16.48 -5.03
CA LYS A 82 -0.09 17.46 -5.77
C LYS A 82 0.41 17.66 -7.20
N ASN A 83 1.71 17.54 -7.41
CA ASN A 83 2.32 17.64 -8.74
C ASN A 83 2.27 16.30 -9.48
N ASP A 84 2.54 15.20 -8.77
CA ASP A 84 2.57 13.85 -9.37
C ASP A 84 1.18 13.34 -9.71
N PHE A 85 0.17 13.73 -8.93
CA PHE A 85 -1.23 13.33 -9.10
C PHE A 85 -2.14 14.56 -9.10
N PRO A 86 -2.23 15.28 -10.24
CA PRO A 86 -3.07 16.49 -10.31
C PRO A 86 -4.54 16.18 -10.07
N ALA A 87 -5.23 17.08 -9.33
CA ALA A 87 -6.64 16.90 -8.99
C ALA A 87 -7.57 16.86 -10.20
N ALA A 88 -7.18 17.52 -11.29
CA ALA A 88 -7.97 17.59 -12.51
C ALA A 88 -7.67 16.48 -13.52
N ASP A 89 -6.62 15.68 -13.28
CA ASP A 89 -6.19 14.65 -14.21
C ASP A 89 -7.03 13.39 -14.02
N ARG A 90 -7.94 13.14 -14.94
CA ARG A 90 -8.83 11.97 -14.92
C ARG A 90 -8.31 10.79 -15.72
N SER A 91 -7.09 10.88 -16.26
CA SER A 91 -6.49 9.74 -16.95
C SER A 91 -6.14 8.64 -15.95
N SER A 92 -6.10 7.40 -16.44
CA SER A 92 -5.85 6.24 -15.58
C SER A 92 -4.40 6.18 -15.11
N PHE A 93 -4.20 6.04 -13.81
CA PHE A 93 -2.93 5.60 -13.25
C PHE A 93 -2.88 4.07 -13.21
N TYR A 94 -3.96 3.44 -12.72
CA TYR A 94 -4.09 2.00 -12.69
C TYR A 94 -5.55 1.61 -12.88
N ARG A 95 -5.86 1.00 -14.04
CA ARG A 95 -7.20 0.54 -14.39
C ARG A 95 -8.25 1.66 -14.23
N MET A 96 -9.24 1.47 -13.35
CA MET A 96 -10.29 2.47 -13.10
C MET A 96 -9.82 3.59 -12.14
N LEU A 97 -8.65 3.48 -11.54
CA LEU A 97 -8.11 4.47 -10.62
C LEU A 97 -7.34 5.53 -11.39
N SER A 98 -7.85 6.75 -11.38
CA SER A 98 -7.24 7.89 -12.08
C SER A 98 -6.21 8.62 -11.21
N TYR A 99 -5.43 9.50 -11.84
CA TYR A 99 -4.54 10.40 -11.09
C TYR A 99 -5.33 11.27 -10.11
N ALA A 100 -6.53 11.71 -10.49
CA ALA A 100 -7.41 12.47 -9.60
C ALA A 100 -7.86 11.65 -8.38
N ASP A 101 -8.06 10.34 -8.54
CA ASP A 101 -8.40 9.45 -7.44
C ASP A 101 -7.25 9.37 -6.44
N PHE A 102 -6.02 9.21 -6.92
CA PHE A 102 -4.84 9.18 -6.05
C PHE A 102 -4.58 10.52 -5.38
N HIS A 103 -4.86 11.63 -6.07
CA HIS A 103 -4.82 12.96 -5.44
C HIS A 103 -5.75 12.99 -4.22
N SER A 104 -6.96 12.49 -4.38
CA SER A 104 -7.94 12.43 -3.28
C SER A 104 -7.47 11.55 -2.13
N TYR A 105 -6.87 10.40 -2.43
CA TYR A 105 -6.32 9.52 -1.40
C TYR A 105 -5.20 10.19 -0.62
N PHE A 106 -4.25 10.81 -1.31
CA PHE A 106 -3.14 11.50 -0.66
C PHE A 106 -3.61 12.72 0.13
N ARG A 107 -4.60 13.45 -0.36
CA ARG A 107 -5.18 14.57 0.38
C ARG A 107 -5.78 14.11 1.72
N ARG A 108 -6.49 12.99 1.70
CA ARG A 108 -7.08 12.41 2.91
C ARG A 108 -6.02 11.89 3.87
N LEU A 109 -4.98 11.27 3.34
CA LEU A 109 -3.85 10.82 4.13
C LEU A 109 -3.12 11.99 4.78
N HIS A 110 -2.92 13.07 4.04
CA HIS A 110 -2.30 14.29 4.55
C HIS A 110 -3.12 14.85 5.72
N ALA A 111 -4.44 14.93 5.58
CA ALA A 111 -5.32 15.39 6.65
C ALA A 111 -5.23 14.50 7.89
N ALA A 112 -5.23 13.18 7.70
CA ALA A 112 -5.14 12.22 8.80
C ALA A 112 -3.82 12.33 9.55
N TYR A 113 -2.70 12.39 8.86
CA TYR A 113 -1.38 12.48 9.49
C TYR A 113 -1.06 13.89 10.02
N SER A 114 -1.79 14.90 9.59
CA SER A 114 -1.70 16.24 10.18
C SER A 114 -2.41 16.32 11.53
N ALA A 115 -3.46 15.51 11.72
CA ALA A 115 -4.26 15.50 12.94
C ALA A 115 -3.86 14.39 13.92
N PHE A 116 -3.33 13.27 13.41
CA PHE A 116 -3.00 12.07 14.18
C PHE A 116 -1.60 11.60 13.83
N ASP A 117 -0.97 10.90 14.80
CA ASP A 117 0.39 10.36 14.61
C ASP A 117 0.40 9.14 13.69
N SER A 118 -0.71 8.39 13.64
CA SER A 118 -0.84 7.19 12.80
C SER A 118 -2.27 7.01 12.31
N LEU A 119 -2.44 6.18 11.27
CA LEU A 119 -3.78 5.81 10.78
C LEU A 119 -4.55 5.01 11.83
N GLU A 120 -3.87 4.18 12.60
CA GLU A 120 -4.51 3.43 13.68
C GLU A 120 -5.16 4.38 14.69
N ASP A 121 -4.44 5.43 15.10
CA ASP A 121 -4.97 6.44 16.01
C ASP A 121 -6.17 7.16 15.40
N ALA A 122 -6.10 7.52 14.13
CA ALA A 122 -7.19 8.16 13.41
C ALA A 122 -8.44 7.27 13.36
N LEU A 123 -8.26 5.99 13.07
CA LEU A 123 -9.37 5.03 12.98
C LEU A 123 -9.98 4.71 14.33
N CYS A 124 -9.18 4.65 15.39
CA CYS A 124 -9.66 4.36 16.74
C CYS A 124 -10.45 5.52 17.37
N THR A 125 -10.38 6.73 16.79
CA THR A 125 -11.12 7.90 17.27
C THR A 125 -12.56 7.94 16.74
N TYR A 126 -12.85 7.17 15.71
CA TYR A 126 -14.20 7.10 15.13
C TYR A 126 -15.09 6.10 15.86
#